data_4b0922ecfdf55171c1d396fc5ee6bc38
#
_entry.id   4b0922ecfdf55171c1d396fc5ee6bc38
#
_cell.length_a   1.000
_cell.length_b   1.000
_cell.length_c   1.000
_cell.angle_alpha   90.00
_cell.angle_beta   90.00
_cell.angle_gamma   90.00
#
_symmetry.space_group_name_H-M   'P 1'
#
loop_
_entity.id
_entity.type
_entity.pdbx_description
1 polymer ?
#
loop_
_entity_poly.entity_id
_entity_poly.type
_entity_poly.pdbx_seq_one_letter_code
_entity_poly.pdbx_strand_id
1 'polypeptide(L)'
;MAKIYLACPYTHPDEVTRNTRVELASIIAAKLMCEGHVVFSPITHGHRVADHLPPAKLHSHEFWMAQCLPMLVDCDWMMVVPLHGWRESRGVAEELDLALGRMPVLIWQNAHPDFELLDDEELEILNYHVSQSRYEEGAIRVVPK
;
A
#
# COMPACT_ATOMS: atom_id res chain seq x y z
N MET A 1 -6.07 -17.11 7.40
CA MET A 1 -6.61 -16.27 6.32
C MET A 1 -6.93 -14.89 6.87
N ALA A 2 -6.47 -13.85 6.19
CA ALA A 2 -6.80 -12.47 6.51
C ALA A 2 -7.21 -11.72 5.25
N LYS A 3 -8.00 -10.65 5.42
CA LYS A 3 -8.23 -9.65 4.38
C LYS A 3 -7.16 -8.58 4.50
N ILE A 4 -6.34 -8.42 3.48
CA ILE A 4 -5.19 -7.52 3.46
C ILE A 4 -5.43 -6.38 2.48
N TYR A 5 -5.29 -5.15 2.97
CA TYR A 5 -5.21 -3.96 2.13
C TYR A 5 -3.75 -3.69 1.79
N LEU A 6 -3.41 -3.76 0.51
CA LEU A 6 -2.03 -3.59 0.05
C LEU A 6 -1.80 -2.15 -0.40
N ALA A 7 -1.23 -1.33 0.47
CA ALA A 7 -0.93 0.07 0.20
C ALA A 7 0.42 0.23 -0.50
N CYS A 8 0.42 0.98 -1.59
CA CYS A 8 1.60 1.23 -2.40
C CYS A 8 1.55 2.65 -2.97
N PRO A 9 2.64 3.42 -2.98
CA PRO A 9 2.67 4.70 -3.68
C PRO A 9 2.44 4.48 -5.18
N TYR A 10 1.62 5.32 -5.79
CA TYR A 10 1.25 5.18 -7.21
C TYR A 10 1.60 6.40 -8.04
N THR A 11 1.12 7.58 -7.64
CA THR A 11 1.24 8.81 -8.45
C THR A 11 2.69 9.17 -8.72
N HIS A 12 3.01 9.28 -10.00
CA HIS A 12 4.32 9.70 -10.48
C HIS A 12 4.14 10.29 -11.89
N PRO A 13 4.89 11.34 -12.28
CA PRO A 13 4.79 11.91 -13.63
C PRO A 13 5.24 10.92 -14.72
N ASP A 14 6.21 10.07 -14.41
CA ASP A 14 6.69 9.05 -15.33
C ASP A 14 5.78 7.81 -15.37
N GLU A 15 5.29 7.48 -16.56
CA GLU A 15 4.41 6.33 -16.79
C GLU A 15 5.11 5.00 -16.51
N VAL A 16 6.39 4.87 -16.84
CA VAL A 16 7.16 3.64 -16.59
C VAL A 16 7.22 3.37 -15.09
N THR A 17 7.45 4.41 -14.28
CA THR A 17 7.46 4.30 -12.82
C THR A 17 6.09 3.86 -12.28
N ARG A 18 4.99 4.42 -12.79
CA ARG A 18 3.62 4.00 -12.38
C ARG A 18 3.37 2.54 -12.72
N ASN A 19 3.71 2.12 -13.94
CA ASN A 19 3.54 0.73 -14.39
C ASN A 19 4.37 -0.24 -13.54
N THR A 20 5.60 0.12 -13.21
CA THR A 20 6.49 -0.68 -12.36
C THR A 20 5.91 -0.86 -10.96
N ARG A 21 5.34 0.19 -10.38
CA ARG A 21 4.67 0.12 -9.07
C ARG A 21 3.47 -0.81 -9.09
N VAL A 22 2.65 -0.74 -10.13
CA VAL A 22 1.49 -1.63 -10.32
C VAL A 22 1.93 -3.08 -10.49
N GLU A 23 2.98 -3.32 -11.27
CA GLU A 23 3.53 -4.67 -11.48
C GLU A 23 4.00 -5.28 -10.15
N LEU A 24 4.77 -4.53 -9.35
CA LEU A 24 5.23 -5.01 -8.05
C LEU A 24 4.05 -5.30 -7.11
N ALA A 25 3.08 -4.40 -7.03
CA ALA A 25 1.89 -4.63 -6.22
C ALA A 25 1.12 -5.88 -6.66
N SER A 26 1.05 -6.13 -7.97
CA SER A 26 0.41 -7.33 -8.53
C SER A 26 1.14 -8.61 -8.15
N ILE A 27 2.47 -8.61 -8.19
CA ILE A 27 3.31 -9.75 -7.78
C ILE A 27 3.11 -10.05 -6.29
N ILE A 28 3.14 -9.03 -5.45
CA ILE A 28 2.94 -9.19 -4.00
C ILE A 28 1.52 -9.69 -3.71
N ALA A 29 0.53 -9.10 -4.34
CA ALA A 29 -0.86 -9.52 -4.17
C ALA A 29 -1.04 -11.00 -4.55
N ALA A 30 -0.50 -11.42 -5.70
CA ALA A 30 -0.56 -12.81 -6.14
C ALA A 30 0.09 -13.77 -5.15
N LYS A 31 1.25 -13.41 -4.59
CA LYS A 31 1.92 -14.21 -3.57
C LYS A 31 1.05 -14.37 -2.32
N LEU A 32 0.52 -13.28 -1.79
CA LEU A 32 -0.35 -13.30 -0.61
C LEU A 32 -1.64 -14.11 -0.86
N MET A 33 -2.22 -14.02 -2.05
CA MET A 33 -3.38 -14.82 -2.45
C MET A 33 -3.04 -16.32 -2.48
N CYS A 34 -1.87 -16.70 -2.99
CA CYS A 34 -1.39 -18.09 -2.98
C CYS A 34 -1.15 -18.61 -1.56
N GLU A 35 -0.85 -17.74 -0.61
CA GLU A 35 -0.71 -18.05 0.82
C GLU A 35 -2.08 -18.16 1.53
N GLY A 36 -3.18 -17.94 0.81
CA GLY A 36 -4.56 -18.10 1.31
C GLY A 36 -5.17 -16.84 1.89
N HIS A 37 -4.59 -15.66 1.64
CA HIS A 37 -5.17 -14.38 2.04
C HIS A 37 -6.14 -13.83 0.99
N VAL A 38 -7.05 -12.97 1.42
CA VAL A 38 -7.88 -12.13 0.53
C VAL A 38 -7.19 -10.78 0.43
N VAL A 39 -6.85 -10.34 -0.78
CA VAL A 39 -6.04 -9.14 -0.98
C VAL A 39 -6.79 -8.10 -1.82
N PHE A 40 -6.85 -6.87 -1.33
CA PHE A 40 -7.26 -5.71 -2.09
C PHE A 40 -6.07 -4.79 -2.30
N SER A 41 -5.73 -4.53 -3.56
CA SER A 41 -4.68 -3.58 -3.95
C SER A 41 -5.32 -2.43 -4.73
N PRO A 42 -5.39 -1.23 -4.17
CA PRO A 42 -6.00 -0.07 -4.84
C PRO A 42 -5.41 0.22 -6.20
N ILE A 43 -4.08 0.17 -6.30
CA ILE A 43 -3.42 0.54 -7.56
C ILE A 43 -3.57 -0.52 -8.64
N THR A 44 -3.61 -1.81 -8.31
CA THR A 44 -3.88 -2.86 -9.29
C THR A 44 -5.33 -2.82 -9.78
N HIS A 45 -6.26 -2.54 -8.88
CA HIS A 45 -7.67 -2.34 -9.22
C HIS A 45 -7.89 -1.07 -10.03
N GLY A 46 -7.35 0.05 -9.57
CA GLY A 46 -7.61 1.38 -10.14
C GLY A 46 -6.88 1.67 -11.44
N HIS A 47 -5.72 1.06 -11.66
CA HIS A 47 -4.85 1.37 -12.81
C HIS A 47 -5.55 1.22 -14.16
N ARG A 48 -6.28 0.12 -14.37
CA ARG A 48 -7.04 -0.08 -15.61
C ARG A 48 -8.35 0.69 -15.64
N VAL A 49 -8.99 0.89 -14.48
CA VAL A 49 -10.19 1.72 -14.37
C VAL A 49 -9.89 3.16 -14.75
N ALA A 50 -8.70 3.65 -14.41
CA ALA A 50 -8.25 5.00 -14.72
C ALA A 50 -8.29 5.32 -16.22
N ASP A 51 -8.02 4.34 -17.09
CA ASP A 51 -8.05 4.51 -18.55
C ASP A 51 -9.45 4.91 -19.08
N HIS A 52 -10.49 4.67 -18.30
CA HIS A 52 -11.89 4.90 -18.67
C HIS A 52 -12.55 6.06 -17.91
N LEU A 53 -11.81 6.74 -17.05
CA LEU A 53 -12.33 7.85 -16.26
C LEU A 53 -12.17 9.19 -16.98
N PRO A 54 -13.17 10.11 -16.85
CA PRO A 54 -12.98 11.47 -17.30
C PRO A 54 -11.87 12.17 -16.51
N PRO A 55 -11.13 13.13 -17.11
CA PRO A 55 -9.99 13.78 -16.47
C PRO A 55 -10.28 14.36 -15.09
N ALA A 56 -11.46 14.91 -14.88
CA ALA A 56 -11.87 15.50 -13.60
C ALA A 56 -11.93 14.47 -12.46
N LYS A 57 -12.25 13.21 -12.78
CA LYS A 57 -12.24 12.10 -11.80
C LYS A 57 -10.86 11.47 -11.68
N LEU A 58 -10.22 11.23 -12.83
CA LEU A 58 -8.89 10.63 -12.90
C LEU A 58 -7.87 11.36 -12.01
N HIS A 59 -7.91 12.70 -12.00
CA HIS A 59 -6.97 13.53 -11.23
C HIS A 59 -7.49 13.96 -9.86
N SER A 60 -8.67 13.48 -9.45
CA SER A 60 -9.25 13.81 -8.15
C SER A 60 -8.77 12.85 -7.06
N HIS A 61 -7.97 13.37 -6.14
CA HIS A 61 -7.54 12.61 -4.96
C HIS A 61 -8.74 12.16 -4.11
N GLU A 62 -9.71 13.04 -3.90
CA GLU A 62 -10.92 12.76 -3.14
C GLU A 62 -11.74 11.64 -3.77
N PHE A 63 -11.82 11.62 -5.10
CA PHE A 63 -12.50 10.53 -5.81
C PHE A 63 -11.87 9.18 -5.52
N TRP A 64 -10.55 9.08 -5.62
CA TRP A 64 -9.84 7.82 -5.36
C TRP A 64 -9.90 7.39 -3.91
N MET A 65 -9.77 8.32 -2.97
CA MET A 65 -9.88 8.00 -1.54
C MET A 65 -11.29 7.53 -1.17
N ALA A 66 -12.34 8.08 -1.76
CA ALA A 66 -13.71 7.62 -1.57
C ALA A 66 -13.93 6.17 -2.04
N GLN A 67 -13.14 5.68 -2.99
CA GLN A 67 -13.17 4.28 -3.41
C GLN A 67 -12.32 3.38 -2.50
N CYS A 68 -11.18 3.86 -2.03
CA CYS A 68 -10.18 3.05 -1.34
C CYS A 68 -10.42 2.93 0.17
N LEU A 69 -10.75 4.03 0.84
CA LEU A 69 -10.85 4.03 2.30
C LEU A 69 -11.96 3.11 2.86
N PRO A 70 -13.14 2.99 2.24
CA PRO A 70 -14.13 2.00 2.68
C PRO A 70 -13.62 0.55 2.57
N MET A 71 -12.85 0.25 1.52
CA MET A 71 -12.26 -1.09 1.37
C MET A 71 -11.20 -1.36 2.44
N LEU A 72 -10.41 -0.34 2.82
CA LEU A 72 -9.44 -0.46 3.90
C LEU A 72 -10.11 -0.78 5.24
N VAL A 73 -11.21 -0.10 5.56
CA VAL A 73 -11.96 -0.32 6.81
C VAL A 73 -12.46 -1.75 6.96
N ASP A 74 -12.77 -2.41 5.84
CA ASP A 74 -13.26 -3.79 5.82
C ASP A 74 -12.12 -4.85 5.83
N CYS A 75 -10.87 -4.41 5.83
CA CYS A 75 -9.71 -5.30 5.91
C CYS A 75 -9.31 -5.60 7.36
N ASP A 76 -8.67 -6.75 7.56
CA ASP A 76 -8.13 -7.15 8.85
C ASP A 76 -6.76 -6.50 9.10
N TRP A 77 -5.97 -6.31 8.05
CA TRP A 77 -4.63 -5.75 8.09
C TRP A 77 -4.41 -4.77 6.93
N MET A 78 -3.54 -3.80 7.16
CA MET A 78 -2.92 -3.01 6.11
C MET A 78 -1.48 -3.46 5.93
N MET A 79 -1.05 -3.68 4.69
CA MET A 79 0.33 -3.95 4.34
C MET A 79 0.87 -2.83 3.47
N VAL A 80 1.97 -2.22 3.90
CA VAL A 80 2.66 -1.17 3.13
C VAL A 80 3.76 -1.80 2.29
N VAL A 81 3.77 -1.48 1.00
CA VAL A 81 4.89 -1.79 0.11
C VAL A 81 5.88 -0.62 0.18
N PRO A 82 7.07 -0.82 0.77
CA PRO A 82 8.01 0.25 1.07
C PRO A 82 8.82 0.64 -0.17
N LEU A 83 8.20 1.33 -1.10
CA LEU A 83 8.85 1.88 -2.29
C LEU A 83 9.27 3.33 -2.06
N HIS A 84 10.29 3.78 -2.80
CA HIS A 84 10.62 5.19 -2.88
C HIS A 84 9.40 6.02 -3.29
N GLY A 85 9.20 7.15 -2.65
CA GLY A 85 8.04 8.02 -2.86
C GLY A 85 6.84 7.71 -1.96
N TRP A 86 6.92 6.74 -1.04
CA TRP A 86 5.83 6.47 -0.10
C TRP A 86 5.54 7.65 0.82
N ARG A 87 6.57 8.42 1.21
CA ARG A 87 6.46 9.59 2.10
C ARG A 87 5.73 10.76 1.43
N GLU A 88 5.93 10.92 0.13
CA GLU A 88 5.31 11.95 -0.70
C GLU A 88 3.91 11.52 -1.18
N SER A 89 3.56 10.25 -0.97
CA SER A 89 2.26 9.73 -1.37
C SER A 89 1.17 10.18 -0.41
N ARG A 90 0.35 11.12 -0.86
CA ARG A 90 -0.83 11.57 -0.11
C ARG A 90 -1.81 10.44 0.16
N GLY A 91 -1.97 9.52 -0.79
CA GLY A 91 -2.82 8.34 -0.64
C GLY A 91 -2.34 7.42 0.48
N VAL A 92 -1.07 7.04 0.47
CA VAL A 92 -0.47 6.20 1.54
C VAL A 92 -0.57 6.90 2.91
N ALA A 93 -0.38 8.21 2.97
CA ALA A 93 -0.50 8.96 4.22
C ALA A 93 -1.92 8.89 4.79
N GLU A 94 -2.96 9.11 3.99
CA GLU A 94 -4.35 9.03 4.44
C GLU A 94 -4.76 7.59 4.81
N GLU A 95 -4.30 6.60 4.07
CA GLU A 95 -4.51 5.19 4.36
C GLU A 95 -3.85 4.79 5.70
N LEU A 96 -2.61 5.23 5.94
CA LEU A 96 -1.93 5.03 7.21
C LEU A 96 -2.67 5.69 8.37
N ASP A 97 -3.06 6.94 8.24
CA ASP A 97 -3.80 7.67 9.28
C ASP A 97 -5.11 6.95 9.66
N LEU A 98 -5.80 6.38 8.68
CA LEU A 98 -7.02 5.61 8.93
C LEU A 98 -6.73 4.26 9.58
N ALA A 99 -5.68 3.56 9.14
CA ALA A 99 -5.34 2.22 9.63
C ALA A 99 -4.73 2.24 11.03
N LEU A 100 -3.88 3.24 11.32
CA LEU A 100 -3.23 3.41 12.62
C LEU A 100 -4.27 3.61 13.73
N GLY A 101 -4.30 2.69 14.69
CA GLY A 101 -5.29 2.67 15.77
C GLY A 101 -6.56 1.85 15.48
N ARG A 102 -6.69 1.26 14.30
CA ARG A 102 -7.83 0.41 13.91
C ARG A 102 -7.44 -1.03 13.62
N MET A 103 -6.28 -1.23 13.00
CA MET A 103 -5.82 -2.54 12.55
C MET A 103 -4.30 -2.62 12.57
N PRO A 104 -3.72 -3.83 12.59
CA PRO A 104 -2.29 -4.00 12.40
C PRO A 104 -1.83 -3.47 11.05
N VAL A 105 -0.69 -2.76 11.06
CA VAL A 105 0.00 -2.32 9.86
C VAL A 105 1.27 -3.13 9.70
N LEU A 106 1.42 -3.79 8.56
CA LEU A 106 2.56 -4.62 8.20
C LEU A 106 3.40 -3.90 7.14
N ILE A 107 4.69 -4.17 7.14
CA ILE A 107 5.59 -3.68 6.10
C ILE A 107 6.12 -4.87 5.32
N TRP A 108 5.98 -4.84 4.00
CA TRP A 108 6.52 -5.86 3.13
C TRP A 108 8.06 -5.79 3.11
N GLN A 109 8.74 -6.89 3.40
CA GLN A 109 10.21 -6.91 3.48
C GLN A 109 10.89 -7.92 2.54
N ASN A 110 10.12 -8.71 1.81
CA ASN A 110 10.74 -9.63 0.87
C ASN A 110 11.32 -8.87 -0.33
N ALA A 111 12.63 -8.95 -0.49
CA ALA A 111 13.29 -8.40 -1.67
C ALA A 111 12.76 -9.05 -2.95
N HIS A 112 12.61 -8.26 -3.98
CA HIS A 112 12.35 -8.73 -5.33
C HIS A 112 13.53 -8.29 -6.22
N PRO A 113 14.10 -9.17 -7.03
CA PRO A 113 15.32 -8.86 -7.79
C PRO A 113 15.15 -7.71 -8.79
N ASP A 114 13.94 -7.48 -9.27
CA ASP A 114 13.65 -6.45 -10.27
C ASP A 114 13.16 -5.13 -9.68
N PHE A 115 13.04 -5.03 -8.34
CA PHE A 115 12.49 -3.85 -7.68
C PHE A 115 13.37 -3.40 -6.52
N GLU A 116 13.69 -2.13 -6.54
CA GLU A 116 14.40 -1.48 -5.45
C GLU A 116 13.41 -1.07 -4.36
N LEU A 117 13.50 -1.75 -3.22
CA LEU A 117 12.77 -1.35 -2.02
C LEU A 117 13.53 -0.25 -1.29
N LEU A 118 12.88 0.36 -0.29
CA LEU A 118 13.52 1.35 0.58
C LEU A 118 14.82 0.79 1.18
N ASP A 119 15.81 1.65 1.32
CA ASP A 119 17.01 1.36 2.07
C ASP A 119 16.73 1.24 3.59
N ASP A 120 17.72 0.80 4.34
CA ASP A 120 17.57 0.56 5.78
C ASP A 120 17.20 1.84 6.55
N GLU A 121 17.72 3.01 6.15
CA GLU A 121 17.42 4.29 6.80
C GLU A 121 15.96 4.69 6.59
N GLU A 122 15.46 4.64 5.38
CA GLU A 122 14.06 4.94 5.07
C GLU A 122 13.10 3.91 5.68
N LEU A 123 13.53 2.65 5.74
CA LEU A 123 12.76 1.59 6.40
C LEU A 123 12.65 1.84 7.91
N GLU A 124 13.73 2.29 8.57
CA GLU A 124 13.70 2.71 9.98
C GLU A 124 12.74 3.87 10.22
N ILE A 125 12.70 4.85 9.33
CA ILE A 125 11.79 5.99 9.41
C ILE A 125 10.33 5.51 9.29
N LEU A 126 10.05 4.63 8.35
CA LEU A 126 8.72 4.04 8.19
C LEU A 126 8.33 3.24 9.44
N ASN A 127 9.23 2.39 9.95
CA ASN A 127 9.03 1.64 11.18
C ASN A 127 8.75 2.56 12.37
N TYR A 128 9.50 3.64 12.52
CA TYR A 128 9.28 4.63 13.57
C TYR A 128 7.90 5.27 13.42
N HIS A 129 7.52 5.71 12.24
CA HIS A 129 6.23 6.32 11.97
C HIS A 129 5.06 5.39 12.34
N VAL A 130 5.16 4.13 11.94
CA VAL A 130 4.16 3.11 12.25
C VAL A 130 4.16 2.74 13.74
N SER A 131 5.33 2.73 14.42
CA SER A 131 5.44 2.43 15.86
C SER A 131 4.82 3.49 16.77
N GLN A 132 4.64 4.71 16.28
CA GLN A 132 3.95 5.78 17.02
C GLN A 132 2.42 5.58 17.06
N SER A 133 1.91 4.55 16.38
CA SER A 133 0.49 4.22 16.44
C SER A 133 0.10 3.77 17.84
N ARG A 134 -1.08 4.19 18.28
CA ARG A 134 -1.64 3.85 19.60
C ARG A 134 -2.18 2.41 19.68
N TYR A 135 -1.87 1.56 18.69
CA TYR A 135 -2.28 0.18 18.71
C TYR A 135 -1.31 -0.60 19.62
N GLU A 136 -1.73 -0.81 20.86
CA GLU A 136 -1.01 -1.63 21.83
C GLU A 136 -1.04 -3.10 21.37
N GLU A 137 0.11 -3.74 21.37
CA GLU A 137 0.36 -5.15 21.01
C GLU A 137 0.39 -5.53 19.52
N GLY A 138 1.56 -5.50 18.95
CA GLY A 138 1.88 -6.20 17.70
C GLY A 138 1.43 -5.50 16.42
N ALA A 139 1.25 -4.19 16.48
CA ALA A 139 0.80 -3.36 15.35
C ALA A 139 1.75 -3.38 14.14
N ILE A 140 3.00 -3.78 14.34
CA ILE A 140 3.97 -3.95 13.26
C ILE A 140 4.45 -5.40 13.30
N ARG A 141 4.01 -6.19 12.34
CA ARG A 141 4.66 -7.45 12.03
C ARG A 141 5.50 -7.27 10.79
N VAL A 142 6.81 -7.24 10.99
CA VAL A 142 7.75 -7.48 9.91
C VAL A 142 7.45 -8.85 9.35
N VAL A 143 7.01 -8.93 8.10
CA VAL A 143 6.83 -10.23 7.44
C VAL A 143 8.24 -10.82 7.26
N PRO A 144 8.57 -11.99 7.85
CA PRO A 144 9.89 -12.56 7.73
C PRO A 144 10.26 -12.79 6.27
N LYS A 145 11.56 -12.65 6.01
CA LYS A 145 12.16 -12.93 4.68
C LYS A 145 11.86 -14.35 4.23
#